data_fef74113bf66cc637c3b644075ee837e
#
_entry.id   fef74113bf66cc637c3b644075ee837e
#
_cell.length_a   1.000
_cell.length_b   1.000
_cell.length_c   1.000
_cell.angle_alpha   90.00
_cell.angle_beta   90.00
_cell.angle_gamma   90.00
#
_symmetry.space_group_name_H-M   'P 1'
#
loop_
_entity.id
_entity.type
_entity.pdbx_description
1 polymer ?
#
loop_
_entity_poly.entity_id
_entity_poly.type
_entity_poly.pdbx_seq_one_letter_code
_entity_poly.pdbx_strand_id
1 'polypeptide(L)'
;MTSLVLQALEPAALEASLALAADLDAERAALDRHWQQRLERAGYEVDRARRQYCAVEPENRLVARTLERAWEEALSEQVRLEAEYERVRRERGHAPSSAELAAIRNLSHDLPALWRSESTTRKERQTIVRHLLERVLVRSSMIQTRCVSHATGTAGIGPHNN
;
A
#
# COMPACT_ATOMS: atom_id res chain seq x y z
N MET A 1 22.20 21.67 12.97
CA MET A 1 21.10 21.21 12.12
C MET A 1 21.46 21.09 10.63
N THR A 2 22.20 22.01 10.06
CA THR A 2 22.65 22.00 8.65
C THR A 2 23.46 20.75 8.28
N SER A 3 24.30 20.26 9.18
CA SER A 3 25.13 19.06 8.99
C SER A 3 24.30 17.78 8.82
N LEU A 4 23.22 17.61 9.59
CA LEU A 4 22.33 16.44 9.51
C LEU A 4 21.56 16.38 8.19
N VAL A 5 21.16 17.54 7.67
CA VAL A 5 20.46 17.61 6.36
C VAL A 5 21.40 17.24 5.22
N LEU A 6 22.65 17.72 5.24
CA LEU A 6 23.66 17.36 4.26
C LEU A 6 24.04 15.89 4.32
N GLN A 7 24.11 15.33 5.53
CA GLN A 7 24.43 13.92 5.75
C GLN A 7 23.28 13.01 5.24
N ALA A 8 22.01 13.43 5.41
CA ALA A 8 20.86 12.71 4.85
C ALA A 8 20.77 12.78 3.33
N LEU A 9 21.46 13.76 2.70
CA LEU A 9 21.54 13.94 1.26
C LEU A 9 22.84 13.36 0.66
N GLU A 10 23.67 12.72 1.48
CA GLU A 10 24.83 11.99 0.96
C GLU A 10 24.37 10.92 -0.02
N PRO A 11 25.06 10.74 -1.16
CA PRO A 11 24.68 9.76 -2.18
C PRO A 11 24.45 8.35 -1.62
N ALA A 12 25.25 7.93 -0.65
CA ALA A 12 25.15 6.62 -0.01
C ALA A 12 23.84 6.47 0.82
N ALA A 13 23.45 7.49 1.57
CA ALA A 13 22.22 7.49 2.35
C ALA A 13 20.97 7.50 1.46
N LEU A 14 21.05 8.21 0.33
CA LEU A 14 19.98 8.25 -0.67
C LEU A 14 19.85 6.91 -1.39
N GLU A 15 20.95 6.30 -1.83
CA GLU A 15 20.92 4.98 -2.48
C GLU A 15 20.35 3.91 -1.53
N ALA A 16 20.70 3.94 -0.24
CA ALA A 16 20.09 3.06 0.76
C ALA A 16 18.56 3.29 0.89
N SER A 17 18.12 4.54 0.86
CA SER A 17 16.70 4.89 0.90
C SER A 17 15.95 4.45 -0.37
N LEU A 18 16.59 4.56 -1.53
CA LEU A 18 16.03 4.11 -2.80
C LEU A 18 15.97 2.58 -2.89
N ALA A 19 16.97 1.87 -2.35
CA ALA A 19 16.96 0.42 -2.25
C ALA A 19 15.79 -0.05 -1.36
N LEU A 20 15.61 0.56 -0.19
CA LEU A 20 14.46 0.27 0.68
C LEU A 20 13.11 0.57 -0.01
N ALA A 21 13.02 1.64 -0.79
CA ALA A 21 11.83 1.95 -1.57
C ALA A 21 11.55 0.88 -2.63
N ALA A 22 12.57 0.35 -3.29
CA ALA A 22 12.43 -0.73 -4.26
C ALA A 22 11.95 -2.04 -3.61
N ASP A 23 12.45 -2.38 -2.41
CA ASP A 23 11.99 -3.55 -1.65
C ASP A 23 10.52 -3.41 -1.27
N LEU A 24 10.10 -2.24 -0.80
CA LEU A 24 8.70 -1.94 -0.50
C LEU A 24 7.80 -2.04 -1.73
N ASP A 25 8.27 -1.64 -2.90
CA ASP A 25 7.53 -1.77 -4.15
C ASP A 25 7.43 -3.23 -4.61
N ALA A 26 8.46 -4.04 -4.38
CA ALA A 26 8.41 -5.49 -4.61
C ALA A 26 7.39 -6.19 -3.70
N GLU A 27 7.35 -5.82 -2.41
CA GLU A 27 6.33 -6.31 -1.46
C GLU A 27 4.92 -5.89 -1.88
N ARG A 28 4.73 -4.65 -2.32
CA ARG A 28 3.44 -4.16 -2.84
C ARG A 28 2.99 -4.96 -4.05
N ALA A 29 3.87 -5.18 -5.00
CA ALA A 29 3.58 -5.97 -6.18
C ALA A 29 3.24 -7.44 -5.85
N ALA A 30 3.91 -8.03 -4.86
CA ALA A 30 3.60 -9.37 -4.39
C ALA A 30 2.19 -9.43 -3.75
N LEU A 31 1.85 -8.44 -2.96
CA LEU A 31 0.54 -8.35 -2.31
C LEU A 31 -0.58 -8.08 -3.34
N ASP A 32 -0.33 -7.27 -4.37
CA ASP A 32 -1.29 -7.05 -5.45
C ASP A 32 -1.53 -8.33 -6.26
N ARG A 33 -0.48 -9.10 -6.56
CA ARG A 33 -0.64 -10.44 -7.19
C ARG A 33 -1.49 -11.38 -6.32
N HIS A 34 -1.29 -11.38 -5.01
CA HIS A 34 -2.08 -12.18 -4.09
C HIS A 34 -3.57 -11.78 -4.11
N TRP A 35 -3.86 -10.47 -4.13
CA TRP A 35 -5.23 -9.98 -4.24
C TRP A 35 -5.87 -10.37 -5.58
N GLN A 36 -5.15 -10.22 -6.68
CA GLN A 36 -5.62 -10.63 -8.00
C GLN A 36 -5.97 -12.12 -8.05
N GLN A 37 -5.14 -12.98 -7.48
CA GLN A 37 -5.42 -14.42 -7.40
C GLN A 37 -6.68 -14.73 -6.56
N ARG A 38 -6.91 -13.99 -5.48
CA ARG A 38 -8.13 -14.14 -4.67
C ARG A 38 -9.39 -13.71 -5.44
N LEU A 39 -9.31 -12.59 -6.15
CA LEU A 39 -10.41 -12.07 -6.97
C LEU A 39 -10.72 -13.01 -8.14
N GLU A 40 -9.70 -13.53 -8.81
CA GLU A 40 -9.85 -14.51 -9.88
C GLU A 40 -10.52 -15.80 -9.37
N ARG A 41 -10.11 -16.30 -8.20
CA ARG A 41 -10.75 -17.45 -7.58
C ARG A 41 -12.20 -17.17 -7.22
N ALA A 42 -12.52 -16.02 -6.66
CA ALA A 42 -13.89 -15.62 -6.36
C ALA A 42 -14.76 -15.56 -7.64
N GLY A 43 -14.25 -14.99 -8.72
CA GLY A 43 -14.89 -14.97 -10.03
C GLY A 43 -15.16 -16.39 -10.58
N TYR A 44 -14.19 -17.28 -10.43
CA TYR A 44 -14.36 -18.69 -10.81
C TYR A 44 -15.48 -19.38 -10.03
N GLU A 45 -15.55 -19.15 -8.69
CA GLU A 45 -16.63 -19.73 -7.87
C GLU A 45 -18.02 -19.17 -8.23
N VAL A 46 -18.12 -17.88 -8.55
CA VAL A 46 -19.36 -17.28 -9.08
C VAL A 46 -19.79 -17.98 -10.39
N ASP A 47 -18.86 -18.12 -11.33
CA ASP A 47 -19.15 -18.78 -12.60
C ASP A 47 -19.52 -20.26 -12.45
N ARG A 48 -18.87 -20.94 -11.49
CA ARG A 48 -19.18 -22.34 -11.16
C ARG A 48 -20.58 -22.47 -10.57
N ALA A 49 -20.92 -21.64 -9.58
CA ALA A 49 -22.24 -21.63 -8.94
C ALA A 49 -23.34 -21.30 -9.96
N ARG A 50 -23.10 -20.31 -10.84
CA ARG A 50 -24.01 -19.97 -11.93
C ARG A 50 -24.27 -21.14 -12.88
N ARG A 51 -23.21 -21.85 -13.32
CA ARG A 51 -23.36 -23.02 -14.20
C ARG A 51 -24.13 -24.14 -13.51
N GLN A 52 -23.92 -24.37 -12.22
CA GLN A 52 -24.65 -25.39 -11.46
C GLN A 52 -26.13 -25.02 -11.35
N TYR A 53 -26.47 -23.75 -11.08
CA TYR A 53 -27.83 -23.27 -11.05
C TYR A 53 -28.52 -23.41 -12.42
N CYS A 54 -27.86 -23.03 -13.51
CA CYS A 54 -28.42 -23.13 -14.87
C CYS A 54 -28.60 -24.59 -15.38
N ALA A 55 -27.91 -25.54 -14.74
CA ALA A 55 -28.00 -26.96 -15.13
C ALA A 55 -29.15 -27.72 -14.43
N VAL A 56 -29.87 -27.08 -13.51
CA VAL A 56 -30.95 -27.71 -12.74
C VAL A 56 -32.26 -27.59 -13.54
N GLU A 57 -32.99 -28.69 -13.58
CA GLU A 57 -34.33 -28.72 -14.15
C GLU A 57 -35.31 -27.88 -13.31
N PRO A 58 -36.20 -27.06 -13.93
CA PRO A 58 -37.11 -26.14 -13.23
C PRO A 58 -38.04 -26.83 -12.22
N GLU A 59 -38.32 -28.11 -12.40
CA GLU A 59 -39.15 -28.92 -11.52
C GLU A 59 -38.50 -29.19 -10.17
N ASN A 60 -37.19 -29.21 -10.10
CA ASN A 60 -36.39 -29.47 -8.91
C ASN A 60 -36.25 -28.21 -8.02
N ARG A 61 -37.37 -27.63 -7.58
CA ARG A 61 -37.46 -26.35 -6.89
C ARG A 61 -36.57 -26.29 -5.62
N LEU A 62 -36.43 -27.40 -4.89
CA LEU A 62 -35.62 -27.43 -3.64
C LEU A 62 -34.14 -27.31 -3.98
N VAL A 63 -33.65 -28.01 -4.97
CA VAL A 63 -32.27 -27.96 -5.45
C VAL A 63 -31.98 -26.60 -6.05
N ALA A 64 -32.88 -26.08 -6.88
CA ALA A 64 -32.74 -24.76 -7.49
C ALA A 64 -32.53 -23.65 -6.44
N ARG A 65 -33.36 -23.62 -5.37
CA ARG A 65 -33.19 -22.66 -4.24
C ARG A 65 -31.86 -22.79 -3.54
N THR A 66 -31.35 -24.00 -3.36
CA THR A 66 -30.05 -24.19 -2.69
C THR A 66 -28.91 -23.67 -3.56
N LEU A 67 -28.96 -23.91 -4.86
CA LEU A 67 -27.95 -23.45 -5.82
C LEU A 67 -28.05 -21.94 -6.06
N GLU A 68 -29.24 -21.38 -6.08
CA GLU A 68 -29.47 -19.93 -6.15
C GLU A 68 -28.80 -19.23 -4.95
N ARG A 69 -29.02 -19.73 -3.73
CA ARG A 69 -28.36 -19.19 -2.54
C ARG A 69 -26.85 -19.31 -2.60
N ALA A 70 -26.32 -20.45 -3.04
CA ALA A 70 -24.88 -20.62 -3.20
C ALA A 70 -24.30 -19.65 -4.24
N TRP A 71 -25.03 -19.34 -5.30
CA TRP A 71 -24.62 -18.33 -6.27
C TRP A 71 -24.67 -16.91 -5.70
N GLU A 72 -25.73 -16.55 -4.96
CA GLU A 72 -25.84 -15.27 -4.26
C GLU A 72 -24.71 -15.07 -3.24
N GLU A 73 -24.35 -16.11 -2.47
CA GLU A 73 -23.23 -16.09 -1.52
C GLU A 73 -21.89 -15.87 -2.25
N ALA A 74 -21.66 -16.54 -3.38
CA ALA A 74 -20.45 -16.37 -4.17
C ALA A 74 -20.35 -14.95 -4.76
N LEU A 75 -21.45 -14.38 -5.27
CA LEU A 75 -21.51 -12.99 -5.75
C LEU A 75 -21.22 -11.99 -4.62
N SER A 76 -21.83 -12.20 -3.46
CA SER A 76 -21.64 -11.33 -2.29
C SER A 76 -20.18 -11.35 -1.82
N GLU A 77 -19.54 -12.52 -1.83
CA GLU A 77 -18.12 -12.67 -1.47
C GLU A 77 -17.21 -11.97 -2.48
N GLN A 78 -17.49 -12.08 -3.80
CA GLN A 78 -16.72 -11.37 -4.82
C GLN A 78 -16.79 -9.86 -4.60
N VAL A 79 -17.98 -9.30 -4.43
CA VAL A 79 -18.19 -7.85 -4.19
C VAL A 79 -17.48 -7.41 -2.91
N ARG A 80 -17.51 -8.21 -1.85
CA ARG A 80 -16.81 -7.94 -0.60
C ARG A 80 -15.30 -7.87 -0.81
N LEU A 81 -14.72 -8.83 -1.54
CA LEU A 81 -13.29 -8.86 -1.84
C LEU A 81 -12.84 -7.69 -2.71
N GLU A 82 -13.64 -7.32 -3.70
CA GLU A 82 -13.38 -6.14 -4.55
C GLU A 82 -13.34 -4.85 -3.73
N ALA A 83 -14.32 -4.65 -2.85
CA ALA A 83 -14.37 -3.49 -1.97
C ALA A 83 -13.19 -3.45 -0.98
N GLU A 84 -12.78 -4.60 -0.45
CA GLU A 84 -11.64 -4.72 0.45
C GLU A 84 -10.32 -4.41 -0.28
N TYR A 85 -10.13 -4.92 -1.50
CA TYR A 85 -8.96 -4.62 -2.32
C TYR A 85 -8.87 -3.13 -2.65
N GLU A 86 -9.96 -2.50 -3.06
CA GLU A 86 -10.00 -1.06 -3.35
C GLU A 86 -9.72 -0.21 -2.10
N ARG A 87 -10.15 -0.65 -0.92
CA ARG A 87 -9.79 0.00 0.35
C ARG A 87 -8.29 -0.10 0.60
N VAL A 88 -7.72 -1.30 0.53
CA VAL A 88 -6.28 -1.53 0.73
C VAL A 88 -5.45 -0.74 -0.27
N ARG A 89 -5.88 -0.68 -1.53
CA ARG A 89 -5.20 0.08 -2.58
C ARG A 89 -5.20 1.58 -2.31
N ARG A 90 -6.31 2.14 -1.83
CA ARG A 90 -6.40 3.56 -1.44
C ARG A 90 -5.52 3.90 -0.23
N GLU A 91 -5.49 3.03 0.77
CA GLU A 91 -4.70 3.24 1.99
C GLU A 91 -3.19 3.20 1.74
N ARG A 92 -2.73 2.49 0.72
CA ARG A 92 -1.29 2.37 0.40
C ARG A 92 -0.67 3.63 -0.19
N GLY A 93 -1.46 4.52 -0.76
CA GLY A 93 -0.97 5.70 -1.44
C GLY A 93 -0.22 5.39 -2.75
N HIS A 94 0.23 6.44 -3.40
CA HIS A 94 0.94 6.34 -4.68
C HIS A 94 2.41 5.97 -4.44
N ALA A 95 2.92 4.95 -5.16
CA ALA A 95 4.34 4.68 -5.23
C ALA A 95 5.00 5.67 -6.20
N PRO A 96 6.21 6.19 -5.89
CA PRO A 96 6.89 7.07 -6.81
C PRO A 96 7.24 6.34 -8.12
N SER A 97 6.97 6.96 -9.24
CA SER A 97 7.31 6.43 -10.56
C SER A 97 8.82 6.35 -10.78
N SER A 98 9.25 5.56 -11.75
CA SER A 98 10.67 5.49 -12.15
C SER A 98 11.24 6.85 -12.55
N ALA A 99 10.43 7.70 -13.17
CA ALA A 99 10.82 9.06 -13.54
C ALA A 99 11.02 9.95 -12.29
N GLU A 100 10.16 9.84 -11.30
CA GLU A 100 10.30 10.55 -10.01
C GLU A 100 11.51 10.07 -9.23
N LEU A 101 11.80 8.77 -9.24
CA LEU A 101 13.00 8.21 -8.61
C LEU A 101 14.28 8.69 -9.32
N ALA A 102 14.28 8.76 -10.66
CA ALA A 102 15.38 9.32 -11.44
C ALA A 102 15.57 10.81 -11.14
N ALA A 103 14.49 11.59 -11.05
CA ALA A 103 14.55 13.00 -10.69
C ALA A 103 15.11 13.21 -9.27
N ILE A 104 14.74 12.36 -8.32
CA ILE A 104 15.28 12.38 -6.94
C ILE A 104 16.79 12.09 -6.96
N ARG A 105 17.26 11.11 -7.75
CA ARG A 105 18.70 10.81 -7.90
C ARG A 105 19.45 11.99 -8.47
N ASN A 106 18.97 12.58 -9.55
CA ASN A 106 19.61 13.73 -10.17
C ASN A 106 19.69 14.91 -9.20
N LEU A 107 18.61 15.19 -8.50
CA LEU A 107 18.55 16.26 -7.50
C LEU A 107 19.57 16.05 -6.37
N SER A 108 19.83 14.81 -5.96
CA SER A 108 20.80 14.51 -4.90
C SER A 108 22.25 14.77 -5.32
N HIS A 109 22.58 14.59 -6.58
CA HIS A 109 23.90 14.94 -7.12
C HIS A 109 24.10 16.44 -7.20
N ASP A 110 23.07 17.19 -7.56
CA ASP A 110 23.14 18.63 -7.78
C ASP A 110 23.04 19.44 -6.48
N LEU A 111 22.29 18.95 -5.49
CA LEU A 111 22.07 19.66 -4.21
C LEU A 111 23.34 19.96 -3.42
N PRO A 112 24.33 19.06 -3.27
CA PRO A 112 25.58 19.35 -2.58
C PRO A 112 26.41 20.43 -3.29
N ALA A 113 26.38 20.44 -4.64
CA ALA A 113 27.05 21.46 -5.43
C ALA A 113 26.37 22.83 -5.28
N LEU A 114 25.06 22.87 -5.40
CA LEU A 114 24.25 24.08 -5.17
C LEU A 114 24.41 24.62 -3.74
N TRP A 115 24.46 23.75 -2.75
CA TRP A 115 24.64 24.14 -1.36
C TRP A 115 25.97 24.83 -1.08
N ARG A 116 27.04 24.36 -1.74
CA ARG A 116 28.39 24.91 -1.59
C ARG A 116 28.65 26.13 -2.48
N SER A 117 27.77 26.38 -3.44
CA SER A 117 27.90 27.50 -4.36
C SER A 117 27.86 28.84 -3.61
N GLU A 118 28.77 29.75 -3.94
CA GLU A 118 28.78 31.12 -3.44
C GLU A 118 27.55 31.92 -3.91
N SER A 119 26.95 31.53 -5.03
CA SER A 119 25.76 32.14 -5.58
C SER A 119 24.47 31.80 -4.80
N THR A 120 24.47 30.75 -3.98
CA THR A 120 23.31 30.34 -3.22
C THR A 120 23.16 31.16 -1.95
N THR A 121 22.11 31.97 -1.89
CA THR A 121 21.83 32.84 -0.76
C THR A 121 21.35 32.07 0.48
N ARG A 122 21.49 32.68 1.66
CA ARG A 122 20.97 32.11 2.91
C ARG A 122 19.47 31.81 2.86
N LYS A 123 18.71 32.64 2.18
CA LYS A 123 17.24 32.50 2.04
C LYS A 123 16.89 31.29 1.17
N GLU A 124 17.61 31.05 0.09
CA GLU A 124 17.43 29.88 -0.78
C GLU A 124 17.79 28.59 -0.03
N ARG A 125 18.87 28.56 0.74
CA ARG A 125 19.22 27.43 1.61
C ARG A 125 18.11 27.13 2.63
N GLN A 126 17.48 28.15 3.24
CA GLN A 126 16.36 27.96 4.14
C GLN A 126 15.12 27.39 3.43
N THR A 127 14.88 27.83 2.20
CA THR A 127 13.76 27.34 1.38
C THR A 127 13.95 25.86 1.04
N ILE A 128 15.15 25.45 0.61
CA ILE A 128 15.50 24.05 0.34
C ILE A 128 15.28 23.17 1.59
N VAL A 129 15.77 23.60 2.76
CA VAL A 129 15.61 22.87 4.02
C VAL A 129 14.12 22.73 4.39
N ARG A 130 13.34 23.80 4.22
CA ARG A 130 11.90 23.76 4.53
C ARG A 130 11.17 22.73 3.67
N HIS A 131 11.38 22.73 2.37
CA HIS A 131 10.75 21.77 1.46
C HIS A 131 11.17 20.31 1.74
N LEU A 132 12.43 20.09 2.10
CA LEU A 132 12.90 18.77 2.48
C LEU A 132 12.26 18.28 3.79
N LEU A 133 12.16 19.14 4.80
CA LEU A 133 11.57 18.79 6.10
C LEU A 133 10.05 18.58 6.00
N GLU A 134 9.31 19.39 5.25
CA GLU A 134 7.88 19.18 5.03
C GLU A 134 7.60 17.80 4.42
N ARG A 135 8.38 17.38 3.42
CA ARG A 135 8.23 16.06 2.80
C ARG A 135 8.60 14.90 3.73
N VAL A 136 9.60 15.07 4.59
CA VAL A 136 10.02 14.05 5.57
C VAL A 136 9.00 13.90 6.68
N LEU A 137 8.45 15.00 7.20
CA LEU A 137 7.45 14.97 8.29
C LEU A 137 6.14 14.32 7.84
N VAL A 138 5.66 14.58 6.63
CA VAL A 138 4.45 13.95 6.09
C VAL A 138 4.63 12.43 5.95
N ARG A 139 5.78 11.95 5.52
CA ARG A 139 6.07 10.50 5.42
C ARG A 139 6.22 9.83 6.79
N SER A 140 6.88 10.47 7.74
CA SER A 140 7.08 9.93 9.09
C SER A 140 5.75 9.80 9.84
N SER A 141 4.84 10.75 9.70
CA SER A 141 3.49 10.71 10.28
C SER A 141 2.66 9.54 9.74
N MET A 142 2.76 9.22 8.45
CA MET A 142 2.04 8.08 7.86
C MET A 142 2.58 6.72 8.34
N ILE A 143 3.87 6.61 8.63
CA ILE A 143 4.48 5.36 9.13
C ILE A 143 4.11 5.13 10.59
N GLN A 144 4.06 6.17 11.41
CA GLN A 144 3.74 6.06 12.84
C GLN A 144 2.28 5.68 13.11
N THR A 145 1.35 6.11 12.26
CA THR A 145 -0.08 5.71 12.37
C THR A 145 -0.29 4.21 12.08
N ARG A 146 0.60 3.58 11.32
CA ARG A 146 0.53 2.14 11.00
C ARG A 146 1.02 1.22 12.13
N CYS A 147 1.95 1.66 12.96
CA CYS A 147 2.48 0.82 14.06
C CYS A 147 1.52 0.74 15.25
N VAL A 148 0.64 1.72 15.44
CA VAL A 148 -0.27 1.76 16.61
C VAL A 148 -1.51 0.88 16.41
N SER A 149 -1.92 0.62 15.16
CA SER A 149 -3.13 -0.17 14.87
C SER A 149 -2.95 -1.69 15.01
N HIS A 150 -1.71 -2.20 15.14
CA HIS A 150 -1.44 -3.64 15.25
C HIS A 150 -1.17 -4.13 16.69
N ALA A 151 -1.10 -3.21 17.67
CA ALA A 151 -0.72 -3.56 19.04
C ALA A 151 -1.90 -3.70 20.05
N THR A 152 -3.15 -3.49 19.63
CA THR A 152 -4.31 -3.53 20.54
C THR A 152 -5.25 -4.71 20.30
N GLY A 153 -4.77 -5.83 19.81
CA GLY A 153 -5.57 -7.01 19.47
C GLY A 153 -5.24 -8.30 20.22
N THR A 154 -4.72 -8.26 21.46
CA THR A 154 -4.64 -9.48 22.29
C THR A 154 -4.43 -9.16 23.76
N ALA A 155 -5.50 -8.93 24.51
CA ALA A 155 -5.54 -9.25 25.94
C ALA A 155 -6.99 -9.20 26.44
N GLY A 156 -7.58 -10.34 26.68
CA GLY A 156 -8.91 -10.45 27.27
C GLY A 156 -9.35 -11.89 27.50
N ILE A 157 -8.49 -12.70 28.10
CA ILE A 157 -8.96 -13.95 28.74
C ILE A 157 -8.97 -13.67 30.24
N GLY A 158 -10.16 -13.33 30.76
CA GLY A 158 -10.43 -13.30 32.18
C GLY A 158 -10.72 -14.70 32.71
N PRO A 159 -10.32 -15.04 33.94
CA PRO A 159 -10.51 -16.37 34.50
C PRO A 159 -11.97 -16.53 35.00
N HIS A 160 -12.63 -17.58 34.55
CA HIS A 160 -13.81 -18.10 35.21
C HIS A 160 -13.39 -18.73 36.54
N ASN A 161 -13.94 -18.19 37.62
CA ASN A 161 -13.93 -18.81 38.93
C ASN A 161 -15.36 -19.32 39.24
N ASN A 162 -15.44 -20.64 39.51
CA ASN A 162 -16.49 -21.40 40.23
C ASN A 162 -17.82 -21.64 39.55
#